data_cb6de17c6fc4f9a079f296373e0f0634
#
_entry.id   cb6de17c6fc4f9a079f296373e0f0634
#
_cell.length_a   1.000
_cell.length_b   1.000
_cell.length_c   1.000
_cell.angle_alpha   90.00
_cell.angle_beta   90.00
_cell.angle_gamma   90.00
#
_symmetry.space_group_name_H-M   'P 1'
#
loop_
_entity.id
_entity.type
_entity.pdbx_description
1 polymer ?
#
loop_
_entity_poly.entity_id
_entity_poly.type
_entity_poly.pdbx_seq_one_letter_code
_entity_poly.pdbx_strand_id
1 'polypeptide(L)'
;MINDGYYHFCNDLELYPDAVIYVTWSMRGPGKTYSFLRYCIEYKKKFIYMKRTNEDVNFICSSDKNQLISFDPSPFVPLNRDLGWNIKPQLIEKGVGAFYRCNDMGEPAGAPLGYILSLNKIKSIKGVDFSDCDFICLDEFIPQTHEIVRRSEGAALL
;
A
#
# COMPACT_ATOMS: atom_id res chain seq x y z
N MET A 1 -15.57 18.67 -2.59
CA MET A 1 -15.05 18.11 -1.31
C MET A 1 -16.09 17.18 -0.68
N ILE A 2 -15.70 15.94 -0.34
CA ILE A 2 -16.60 14.96 0.31
C ILE A 2 -16.48 15.14 1.82
N ASN A 3 -17.60 15.18 2.51
CA ASN A 3 -17.65 15.32 3.99
C ASN A 3 -18.71 14.38 4.57
N ASP A 4 -18.32 13.14 4.84
CA ASP A 4 -19.15 12.07 5.38
C ASP A 4 -18.63 11.50 6.70
N GLY A 5 -17.66 12.18 7.30
CA GLY A 5 -17.01 11.75 8.53
C GLY A 5 -15.80 10.82 8.32
N TYR A 6 -15.52 10.44 7.08
CA TYR A 6 -14.35 9.65 6.71
C TYR A 6 -13.28 10.50 6.01
N TYR A 7 -12.06 9.99 6.01
CA TYR A 7 -10.96 10.60 5.26
C TYR A 7 -11.10 10.30 3.76
N HIS A 8 -10.92 11.34 2.94
CA HIS A 8 -10.90 11.23 1.49
C HIS A 8 -9.63 11.85 0.91
N PHE A 9 -8.76 11.02 0.35
CA PHE A 9 -7.48 11.46 -0.24
C PHE A 9 -7.68 12.47 -1.39
N CYS A 10 -8.75 12.34 -2.15
CA CYS A 10 -9.08 13.31 -3.20
C CYS A 10 -9.31 14.73 -2.66
N ASN A 11 -9.80 14.88 -1.41
CA ASN A 11 -9.95 16.20 -0.80
C ASN A 11 -8.60 16.88 -0.58
N ASP A 12 -7.58 16.13 -0.15
CA ASP A 12 -6.23 16.70 0.05
C ASP A 12 -5.61 17.12 -1.29
N LEU A 13 -5.80 16.33 -2.34
CA LEU A 13 -5.32 16.67 -3.69
C LEU A 13 -6.02 17.90 -4.24
N GLU A 14 -7.31 18.09 -3.96
CA GLU A 14 -8.09 19.27 -4.38
C GLU A 14 -7.65 20.51 -3.62
N LEU A 15 -7.43 20.41 -2.29
CA LEU A 15 -7.04 21.53 -1.44
C LEU A 15 -5.58 21.95 -1.60
N TYR A 16 -4.71 21.00 -1.89
CA TYR A 16 -3.26 21.20 -1.94
C TYR A 16 -2.64 20.59 -3.21
N PRO A 17 -3.02 21.05 -4.41
CA PRO A 17 -2.63 20.39 -5.66
C PRO A 17 -1.11 20.42 -5.92
N ASP A 18 -0.41 21.39 -5.36
CA ASP A 18 1.05 21.56 -5.53
C ASP A 18 1.87 20.87 -4.43
N ALA A 19 1.22 20.20 -3.48
CA ALA A 19 1.93 19.52 -2.41
C ALA A 19 2.62 18.25 -2.94
N VAL A 20 3.89 18.09 -2.57
CA VAL A 20 4.69 16.89 -2.91
C VAL A 20 4.55 15.82 -1.84
N ILE A 21 4.30 16.22 -0.60
CA ILE A 21 4.17 15.32 0.55
C ILE A 21 2.89 15.65 1.30
N TYR A 22 2.07 14.61 1.52
CA TYR A 22 0.87 14.65 2.35
C TYR A 22 1.11 13.84 3.62
N VAL A 23 1.00 14.49 4.78
CA VAL A 23 1.10 13.81 6.08
C VAL A 23 -0.26 13.83 6.74
N THR A 24 -0.90 12.67 6.82
CA THR A 24 -2.22 12.53 7.40
C THR A 24 -2.14 11.93 8.80
N TRP A 25 -2.47 12.75 9.80
CA TRP A 25 -2.49 12.36 11.20
C TRP A 25 -3.93 12.17 11.68
N SER A 26 -4.28 10.96 12.10
CA SER A 26 -5.58 10.69 12.71
C SER A 26 -5.56 9.39 13.50
N MET A 27 -6.63 9.13 14.25
CA MET A 27 -6.87 7.84 14.90
C MET A 27 -6.90 6.69 13.87
N ARG A 28 -6.84 5.45 14.34
CA ARG A 28 -7.13 4.28 13.50
C ARG A 28 -8.60 4.32 13.07
N GLY A 29 -8.88 3.83 11.87
CA GLY A 29 -10.24 3.60 11.37
C GLY A 29 -10.87 4.66 10.47
N PRO A 30 -10.34 5.90 10.29
CA PRO A 30 -11.00 6.90 9.45
C PRO A 30 -10.86 6.65 7.94
N GLY A 31 -10.26 5.52 7.53
CA GLY A 31 -10.21 5.13 6.11
C GLY A 31 -9.06 5.71 5.30
N LYS A 32 -7.95 6.14 5.91
CA LYS A 32 -6.80 6.73 5.19
C LYS A 32 -6.27 5.81 4.07
N THR A 33 -5.86 4.61 4.41
CA THR A 33 -5.33 3.62 3.46
C THR A 33 -6.40 3.20 2.46
N TYR A 34 -7.61 2.99 2.92
CA TYR A 34 -8.77 2.68 2.08
C TYR A 34 -9.00 3.74 1.00
N SER A 35 -9.07 5.00 1.40
CA SER A 35 -9.31 6.13 0.49
C SER A 35 -8.17 6.31 -0.52
N PHE A 36 -6.93 6.20 -0.08
CA PHE A 36 -5.76 6.30 -0.95
C PHE A 36 -5.76 5.20 -2.02
N LEU A 37 -5.90 3.95 -1.62
CA LEU A 37 -5.89 2.81 -2.55
C LEU A 37 -7.09 2.86 -3.50
N ARG A 38 -8.27 3.21 -2.99
CA ARG A 38 -9.46 3.40 -3.83
C ARG A 38 -9.21 4.45 -4.90
N TYR A 39 -8.70 5.62 -4.53
CA TYR A 39 -8.35 6.68 -5.45
C TYR A 39 -7.39 6.20 -6.54
N CYS A 40 -6.30 5.53 -6.17
CA CYS A 40 -5.32 5.03 -7.12
C CYS A 40 -5.94 4.08 -8.15
N ILE A 41 -6.81 3.18 -7.72
CA ILE A 41 -7.45 2.23 -8.64
C ILE A 41 -8.49 2.90 -9.53
N GLU A 42 -9.36 3.74 -8.97
CA GLU A 42 -10.43 4.42 -9.73
C GLU A 42 -9.86 5.40 -10.77
N TYR A 43 -8.78 6.11 -10.44
CA TYR A 43 -8.13 7.08 -11.33
C TYR A 43 -6.93 6.50 -12.10
N LYS A 44 -6.74 5.17 -12.07
CA LYS A 44 -5.66 4.46 -12.78
C LYS A 44 -4.27 5.01 -12.47
N LYS A 45 -4.04 5.36 -11.21
CA LYS A 45 -2.75 5.81 -10.69
C LYS A 45 -1.96 4.63 -10.17
N LYS A 46 -0.75 4.47 -10.68
CA LYS A 46 0.16 3.44 -10.19
C LYS A 46 0.81 3.89 -8.90
N PHE A 47 0.92 3.00 -7.93
CA PHE A 47 1.34 3.37 -6.58
C PHE A 47 2.36 2.39 -6.00
N ILE A 48 3.10 2.87 -5.02
CA ILE A 48 3.92 2.06 -4.12
C ILE A 48 3.33 2.16 -2.73
N TYR A 49 2.90 1.03 -2.19
CA TYR A 49 2.47 0.88 -0.81
C TYR A 49 3.64 0.39 0.03
N MET A 50 4.07 1.18 1.00
CA MET A 50 5.26 0.89 1.78
C MET A 50 4.93 0.47 3.20
N LYS A 51 5.61 -0.57 3.65
CA LYS A 51 5.65 -1.02 5.05
C LYS A 51 7.07 -0.86 5.59
N ARG A 52 7.22 -0.90 6.89
CA ARG A 52 8.54 -0.70 7.52
C ARG A 52 9.49 -1.87 7.30
N THR A 53 9.00 -3.10 7.45
CA THR A 53 9.83 -4.31 7.49
C THR A 53 9.55 -5.24 6.31
N ASN A 54 10.53 -6.10 6.01
CA ASN A 54 10.35 -7.16 5.01
C ASN A 54 9.30 -8.18 5.48
N GLU A 55 9.25 -8.43 6.76
CA GLU A 55 8.32 -9.36 7.40
C GLU A 55 6.87 -8.91 7.20
N ASP A 56 6.58 -7.61 7.32
CA ASP A 56 5.25 -7.05 7.05
C ASP A 56 4.84 -7.27 5.59
N VAL A 57 5.75 -7.02 4.65
CA VAL A 57 5.49 -7.24 3.22
C VAL A 57 5.27 -8.72 2.93
N ASN A 58 6.13 -9.58 3.44
CA ASN A 58 6.02 -11.02 3.24
C ASN A 58 4.71 -11.56 3.83
N PHE A 59 4.31 -11.08 5.01
CA PHE A 59 3.05 -11.46 5.65
C PHE A 59 1.82 -11.08 4.80
N ILE A 60 1.82 -9.87 4.24
CA ILE A 60 0.73 -9.39 3.37
C ILE A 60 0.68 -10.18 2.06
N CYS A 61 1.82 -10.50 1.48
CA CYS A 61 1.92 -11.15 0.16
C CYS A 61 1.96 -12.67 0.21
N SER A 62 2.08 -13.28 1.39
CA SER A 62 2.17 -14.73 1.54
C SER A 62 0.92 -15.42 1.02
N SER A 63 1.10 -16.36 0.10
CA SER A 63 0.04 -17.26 -0.35
C SER A 63 -0.24 -18.37 0.66
N ASP A 64 0.72 -18.68 1.51
CA ASP A 64 0.58 -19.60 2.63
C ASP A 64 -0.19 -18.96 3.79
N LYS A 65 -1.39 -18.51 3.49
CA LYS A 65 -2.39 -18.17 4.51
C LYS A 65 -2.86 -19.47 5.16
N ASN A 66 -1.88 -20.22 5.65
CA ASN A 66 -2.13 -21.46 6.34
C ASN A 66 -3.08 -21.19 7.50
N GLN A 67 -4.28 -21.67 7.36
CA GLN A 67 -5.24 -22.24 8.31
C GLN A 67 -5.19 -21.78 9.78
N LEU A 68 -4.14 -21.11 10.23
CA LEU A 68 -3.94 -20.59 11.57
C LEU A 68 -4.21 -19.09 11.70
N ILE A 69 -4.30 -18.37 10.57
CA ILE A 69 -4.57 -16.92 10.57
C ILE A 69 -6.02 -16.71 10.18
N SER A 70 -6.83 -16.23 11.10
CA SER A 70 -8.26 -16.03 10.92
C SER A 70 -8.60 -14.80 10.06
N PHE A 71 -7.62 -14.05 9.54
CA PHE A 71 -7.86 -12.86 8.72
C PHE A 71 -6.82 -12.70 7.62
N ASP A 72 -7.22 -12.05 6.52
CA ASP A 72 -6.34 -11.66 5.42
C ASP A 72 -5.75 -10.27 5.70
N PRO A 73 -4.41 -10.11 5.80
CA PRO A 73 -3.78 -8.83 6.11
C PRO A 73 -3.70 -7.86 4.93
N SER A 74 -4.17 -8.24 3.74
CA SER A 74 -4.13 -7.39 2.56
C SER A 74 -4.95 -6.10 2.77
N PRO A 75 -4.40 -4.92 2.44
CA PRO A 75 -5.12 -3.66 2.54
C PRO A 75 -6.29 -3.55 1.55
N PHE A 76 -6.38 -4.44 0.56
CA PHE A 76 -7.48 -4.50 -0.39
C PHE A 76 -8.69 -5.31 0.09
N VAL A 77 -8.60 -6.04 1.19
CA VAL A 77 -9.73 -6.85 1.68
C VAL A 77 -11.01 -6.02 1.86
N PRO A 78 -11.01 -4.86 2.54
CA PRO A 78 -12.22 -4.06 2.68
C PRO A 78 -12.71 -3.49 1.34
N LEU A 79 -11.80 -3.09 0.45
CA LEU A 79 -12.15 -2.59 -0.88
C LEU A 79 -12.76 -3.68 -1.76
N ASN A 80 -12.19 -4.89 -1.74
CA ASN A 80 -12.73 -6.03 -2.47
C ASN A 80 -14.15 -6.36 -2.00
N ARG A 81 -14.36 -6.36 -0.69
CA ARG A 81 -15.68 -6.62 -0.09
C ARG A 81 -16.70 -5.55 -0.48
N ASP A 82 -16.33 -4.28 -0.33
CA ASP A 82 -17.28 -3.17 -0.46
C ASP A 82 -17.59 -2.82 -1.93
N LEU A 83 -16.61 -3.01 -2.83
CA LEU A 83 -16.69 -2.60 -4.24
C LEU A 83 -16.76 -3.78 -5.23
N GLY A 84 -16.76 -5.01 -4.74
CA GLY A 84 -16.80 -6.20 -5.58
C GLY A 84 -15.52 -6.40 -6.41
N TRP A 85 -14.40 -5.85 -5.95
CA TRP A 85 -13.11 -6.05 -6.59
C TRP A 85 -12.48 -7.37 -6.17
N ASN A 86 -11.55 -7.87 -6.99
CA ASN A 86 -10.71 -9.03 -6.66
C ASN A 86 -9.24 -8.67 -6.88
N ILE A 87 -8.70 -7.85 -5.99
CA ILE A 87 -7.31 -7.41 -6.02
C ILE A 87 -6.54 -8.13 -4.92
N LYS A 88 -5.45 -8.80 -5.31
CA LYS A 88 -4.62 -9.59 -4.40
C LYS A 88 -3.15 -9.23 -4.55
N PRO A 89 -2.39 -9.28 -3.45
CA PRO A 89 -0.94 -9.14 -3.48
C PRO A 89 -0.28 -10.46 -3.87
N GLN A 90 0.85 -10.35 -4.55
CA GLN A 90 1.76 -11.46 -4.82
C GLN A 90 3.18 -11.08 -4.45
N LEU A 91 3.89 -11.98 -3.79
CA LEU A 91 5.30 -11.81 -3.47
C LEU A 91 6.14 -12.00 -4.74
N ILE A 92 7.03 -11.03 -5.02
CA ILE A 92 8.03 -11.11 -6.08
C ILE A 92 9.35 -11.62 -5.50
N GLU A 93 9.79 -10.99 -4.44
CA GLU A 93 10.96 -11.41 -3.64
C GLU A 93 10.79 -10.93 -2.20
N LYS A 94 11.68 -11.36 -1.30
CA LYS A 94 11.63 -10.95 0.11
C LYS A 94 11.56 -9.43 0.25
N GLY A 95 10.47 -8.92 0.82
CA GLY A 95 10.23 -7.50 1.04
C GLY A 95 9.73 -6.73 -0.20
N VAL A 96 9.39 -7.42 -1.29
CA VAL A 96 8.85 -6.84 -2.52
C VAL A 96 7.69 -7.68 -3.03
N GLY A 97 6.58 -7.03 -3.32
CA GLY A 97 5.42 -7.65 -3.96
C GLY A 97 4.70 -6.69 -4.89
N ALA A 98 3.66 -7.17 -5.51
CA ALA A 98 2.80 -6.37 -6.37
C ALA A 98 1.33 -6.75 -6.18
N PHE A 99 0.45 -5.79 -6.45
CA PHE A 99 -1.00 -5.98 -6.42
C PHE A 99 -1.53 -6.18 -7.83
N TYR A 100 -2.34 -7.20 -8.02
CA TYR A 100 -2.95 -7.56 -9.30
C TYR A 100 -4.47 -7.67 -9.19
N ARG A 101 -5.18 -7.33 -10.25
CA ARG A 101 -6.53 -7.84 -10.43
C ARG A 101 -6.42 -9.34 -10.70
N CYS A 102 -7.27 -10.10 -10.06
CA CYS A 102 -7.28 -11.56 -10.22
C CYS A 102 -8.61 -12.01 -10.84
N ASN A 103 -8.56 -13.14 -11.55
CA ASN A 103 -9.74 -13.85 -12.02
C ASN A 103 -10.43 -14.59 -10.85
N ASP A 104 -11.51 -15.29 -11.12
CA ASP A 104 -12.27 -16.05 -10.11
C ASP A 104 -11.46 -17.20 -9.49
N MET A 105 -10.42 -17.66 -10.18
CA MET A 105 -9.48 -18.68 -9.68
C MET A 105 -8.35 -18.09 -8.83
N GLY A 106 -8.29 -16.75 -8.69
CA GLY A 106 -7.27 -16.06 -7.92
C GLY A 106 -5.96 -15.84 -8.68
N GLU A 107 -5.94 -16.06 -9.99
CA GLU A 107 -4.77 -15.83 -10.82
C GLU A 107 -4.70 -14.38 -11.31
N PRO A 108 -3.49 -13.79 -11.39
CA PRO A 108 -3.32 -12.44 -11.90
C PRO A 108 -3.80 -12.30 -13.33
N ALA A 109 -4.54 -11.22 -13.58
CA ALA A 109 -5.02 -10.84 -14.90
C ALA A 109 -4.47 -9.44 -15.25
N GLY A 110 -3.48 -9.39 -16.13
CA GLY A 110 -2.88 -8.14 -16.61
C GLY A 110 -1.68 -7.66 -15.81
N ALA A 111 -1.30 -6.40 -16.03
CA ALA A 111 -0.16 -5.77 -15.39
C ALA A 111 -0.44 -5.44 -13.91
N PRO A 112 0.62 -5.28 -13.09
CA PRO A 112 0.46 -4.86 -11.71
C PRO A 112 -0.21 -3.48 -11.62
N LEU A 113 -1.13 -3.34 -10.68
CA LEU A 113 -1.82 -2.07 -10.36
C LEU A 113 -0.93 -1.14 -9.53
N GLY A 114 -0.06 -1.73 -8.73
CA GLY A 114 0.89 -1.06 -7.86
C GLY A 114 1.79 -2.08 -7.17
N TYR A 115 2.73 -1.57 -6.40
CA TYR A 115 3.72 -2.38 -5.71
C TYR A 115 3.58 -2.27 -4.20
N ILE A 116 4.08 -3.27 -3.49
CA ILE A 116 4.29 -3.24 -2.05
C ILE A 116 5.77 -3.48 -1.75
N LEU A 117 6.36 -2.57 -0.98
CA LEU A 117 7.79 -2.60 -0.65
C LEU A 117 8.01 -2.40 0.84
N SER A 118 9.06 -2.99 1.36
CA SER A 118 9.58 -2.58 2.65
C SER A 118 10.51 -1.37 2.53
N LEU A 119 10.50 -0.52 3.55
CA LEU A 119 11.44 0.60 3.64
C LEU A 119 12.90 0.11 3.65
N ASN A 120 13.13 -1.10 4.16
CA ASN A 120 14.45 -1.74 4.19
C ASN A 120 14.97 -2.09 2.79
N LYS A 121 14.08 -2.33 1.85
CA LYS A 121 14.42 -2.76 0.49
C LYS A 121 14.67 -1.61 -0.47
N ILE A 122 14.12 -0.43 -0.23
CA ILE A 122 14.11 0.67 -1.21
C ILE A 122 15.50 1.04 -1.74
N LYS A 123 16.54 0.91 -0.91
CA LYS A 123 17.93 1.20 -1.30
C LYS A 123 18.63 0.07 -2.04
N SER A 124 18.13 -1.15 -1.95
CA SER A 124 18.79 -2.36 -2.47
C SER A 124 18.10 -2.96 -3.69
N ILE A 125 16.92 -2.44 -4.08
CA ILE A 125 16.21 -2.94 -5.24
C ILE A 125 16.96 -2.58 -6.52
N LYS A 126 17.33 -3.61 -7.25
CA LYS A 126 17.92 -3.51 -8.59
C LYS A 126 16.96 -4.13 -9.60
N GLY A 127 16.77 -3.45 -10.73
CA GLY A 127 16.04 -4.02 -11.87
C GLY A 127 14.51 -3.85 -11.82
N VAL A 128 13.94 -3.18 -10.81
CA VAL A 128 12.53 -2.75 -10.83
C VAL A 128 12.48 -1.27 -11.12
N ASP A 129 11.81 -0.91 -12.21
CA ASP A 129 11.59 0.49 -12.59
C ASP A 129 10.26 0.97 -11.97
N PHE A 130 10.36 1.97 -11.09
CA PHE A 130 9.22 2.62 -10.45
C PHE A 130 8.94 4.01 -11.03
N SER A 131 9.57 4.39 -12.13
CA SER A 131 9.43 5.72 -12.74
C SER A 131 8.00 6.01 -13.22
N ASP A 132 7.20 4.98 -13.42
CA ASP A 132 5.79 5.08 -13.80
C ASP A 132 4.82 5.11 -12.61
N CYS A 133 5.33 5.12 -11.36
CA CYS A 133 4.49 5.23 -10.18
C CYS A 133 4.16 6.69 -9.88
N ASP A 134 2.86 6.97 -9.74
CA ASP A 134 2.34 8.31 -9.45
C ASP A 134 2.46 8.68 -7.97
N PHE A 135 2.31 7.71 -7.08
CA PHE A 135 2.25 7.93 -5.62
C PHE A 135 3.03 6.91 -4.82
N ILE A 136 3.55 7.36 -3.68
CA ILE A 136 4.10 6.50 -2.63
C ILE A 136 3.29 6.73 -1.35
N CYS A 137 2.78 5.66 -0.76
CA CYS A 137 2.09 5.68 0.53
C CYS A 137 2.90 4.92 1.56
N LEU A 138 3.41 5.60 2.57
CA LEU A 138 4.02 4.96 3.73
C LEU A 138 2.98 4.84 4.83
N ASP A 139 2.48 3.64 5.02
CA ASP A 139 1.52 3.31 6.07
C ASP A 139 2.23 3.04 7.40
N GLU A 140 1.64 3.52 8.50
CA GLU A 140 2.20 3.38 9.85
C GLU A 140 3.65 3.90 9.96
N PHE A 141 3.89 5.12 9.49
CA PHE A 141 5.24 5.70 9.46
C PHE A 141 5.85 5.95 10.85
N ILE A 142 5.03 6.02 11.90
CA ILE A 142 5.51 6.11 13.29
C ILE A 142 5.85 4.71 13.77
N PRO A 143 7.11 4.47 14.17
CA PRO A 143 7.51 3.16 14.66
C PRO A 143 6.81 2.87 16.00
N GLN A 144 6.46 1.61 16.22
CA GLN A 144 6.04 1.15 17.52
C GLN A 144 7.26 1.10 18.46
N THR A 145 7.02 1.13 19.77
CA THR A 145 8.10 1.21 20.79
C THR A 145 9.12 0.08 20.74
N HIS A 146 8.75 -1.06 20.14
CA HIS A 146 9.66 -2.23 19.98
C HIS A 146 10.36 -2.26 18.60
N GLU A 147 10.03 -1.34 17.68
CA GLU A 147 10.65 -1.29 16.35
C GLU A 147 11.97 -0.51 16.39
N ILE A 148 12.98 -1.02 15.68
CA ILE A 148 14.26 -0.35 15.53
C ILE A 148 14.15 0.71 14.42
N VAL A 149 14.37 1.96 14.79
CA VAL A 149 14.45 3.06 13.83
C VAL A 149 15.86 3.13 13.24
N ARG A 150 15.98 3.03 11.93
CA ARG A 150 17.25 3.17 11.24
C ARG A 150 17.57 4.64 10.97
N ARG A 151 18.83 5.03 11.15
CA ARG A 151 19.28 6.44 11.01
C ARG A 151 18.96 7.09 9.66
N SER A 152 18.69 6.34 8.63
CA SER A 152 18.48 6.84 7.26
C SER A 152 17.07 6.57 6.71
N GLU A 153 16.09 6.26 7.55
CA GLU A 153 14.73 5.94 7.08
C GLU A 153 14.10 7.11 6.32
N GLY A 154 14.21 8.33 6.85
CA GLY A 154 13.68 9.51 6.17
C GLY A 154 14.36 9.80 4.83
N ALA A 155 15.68 9.59 4.75
CA ALA A 155 16.45 9.77 3.53
C ALA A 155 16.14 8.72 2.45
N ALA A 156 15.61 7.56 2.83
CA ALA A 156 15.22 6.52 1.88
C ALA A 156 13.98 6.89 1.06
N LEU A 157 13.17 7.84 1.54
CA LEU A 157 11.95 8.32 0.87
C LEU A 157 12.19 9.57 0.01
N LEU A 158 13.30 10.24 0.21
CA LEU A 158 13.68 11.45 -0.52
C LEU A 158 14.64 11.11 -1.66
#